data_d7b276cb523d43400b1079f47dca0501
#
_entry.id   d7b276cb523d43400b1079f47dca0501
#
_cell.length_a   1.000
_cell.length_b   1.000
_cell.length_c   1.000
_cell.angle_alpha   90.00
_cell.angle_beta   90.00
_cell.angle_gamma   90.00
#
_symmetry.space_group_name_H-M   'P 1'
#
loop_
_entity.id
_entity.type
_entity.pdbx_description
1 polymer ?
#
loop_
_entity_poly.entity_id
_entity_poly.type
_entity_poly.pdbx_seq_one_letter_code
_entity_poly.pdbx_strand_id
1 'polypeptide(L)'
;MKGYIHSVETFGTVDGPGIRYVVFTQGCPLRCAYCHNPDTWEPNINEQKEADEILEDFEKYRPYLTGGGLTVTGGEPMLQLDFLTELFMKAKERNIHTCLDTSGITFKPDEEYIKRVDNLLKYTDLIMLDIK
;
A
#
# COMPACT_ATOMS: atom_id res chain seq x y z
N MET A 1 -6.53 8.97 -9.93
CA MET A 1 -7.20 8.73 -8.62
C MET A 1 -6.24 9.06 -7.49
N LYS A 2 -6.71 9.79 -6.51
CA LYS A 2 -5.90 10.19 -5.36
C LYS A 2 -6.11 9.27 -4.16
N GLY A 3 -5.04 8.99 -3.45
CA GLY A 3 -5.09 8.27 -2.20
C GLY A 3 -4.63 9.15 -1.04
N TYR A 4 -5.12 8.85 0.15
CA TYR A 4 -4.72 9.55 1.37
C TYR A 4 -3.49 8.88 1.95
N ILE A 5 -2.37 9.60 1.93
CA ILE A 5 -1.05 9.06 2.27
C ILE A 5 -0.55 9.73 3.55
N HIS A 6 -0.15 8.93 4.52
CA HIS A 6 0.45 9.43 5.76
C HIS A 6 1.91 9.84 5.52
N SER A 7 2.69 8.93 4.98
CA SER A 7 4.12 9.13 4.78
C SER A 7 4.70 8.11 3.80
N VAL A 8 5.97 8.31 3.47
CA VAL A 8 6.71 7.41 2.59
C VAL A 8 8.09 7.16 3.20
N GLU A 9 8.54 5.90 3.14
CA GLU A 9 9.89 5.52 3.52
C GLU A 9 10.59 4.95 2.27
N THR A 10 11.73 5.54 1.89
CA THR A 10 12.36 5.22 0.61
C THR A 10 13.34 4.04 0.65
N PHE A 11 13.75 3.61 1.84
CA PHE A 11 14.73 2.53 1.99
C PHE A 11 14.30 1.51 3.04
N GLY A 12 13.04 1.06 2.96
CA GLY A 12 12.51 0.07 3.90
C GLY A 12 13.13 -1.31 3.67
N THR A 13 13.53 -1.97 4.76
CA THR A 13 14.17 -3.28 4.71
C THR A 13 13.37 -4.38 5.39
N VAL A 14 12.25 -4.03 6.05
CA VAL A 14 11.44 -5.00 6.82
C VAL A 14 10.04 -5.22 6.26
N ASP A 15 9.69 -4.52 5.19
CA ASP A 15 8.33 -4.52 4.63
C ASP A 15 8.25 -5.28 3.30
N GLY A 16 8.95 -6.39 3.21
CA GLY A 16 9.01 -7.23 2.03
C GLY A 16 10.43 -7.49 1.59
N PRO A 17 10.61 -8.24 0.48
CA PRO A 17 11.96 -8.60 0.03
C PRO A 17 12.73 -7.41 -0.53
N GLY A 18 14.03 -7.38 -0.25
CA GLY A 18 14.94 -6.35 -0.74
C GLY A 18 14.76 -5.01 -0.05
N ILE A 19 15.35 -3.99 -0.67
CA ILE A 19 15.22 -2.60 -0.20
C ILE A 19 14.03 -1.99 -0.94
N ARG A 20 13.04 -1.47 -0.20
CA ARG A 20 11.75 -1.11 -0.79
C ARG A 20 11.36 0.33 -0.56
N TYR A 21 10.55 0.83 -1.49
CA TYR A 21 9.84 2.10 -1.35
C TYR A 21 8.52 1.76 -0.65
N VAL A 22 8.31 2.30 0.55
CA VAL A 22 7.17 1.94 1.38
C VAL A 22 6.21 3.13 1.49
N VAL A 23 4.95 2.89 1.14
CA VAL A 23 3.89 3.89 1.23
C VAL A 23 3.03 3.56 2.45
N PHE A 24 2.94 4.50 3.39
CA PHE A 24 2.09 4.38 4.57
C PHE A 24 0.79 5.12 4.31
N THR A 25 -0.31 4.37 4.18
CA THR A 25 -1.61 4.97 3.95
C THR A 25 -2.22 5.54 5.22
N GLN A 26 -3.14 6.47 5.04
CA GLN A 26 -3.89 7.09 6.13
C GLN A 26 -5.18 6.31 6.38
N GLY A 27 -5.50 6.09 7.66
CA GLY A 27 -6.74 5.43 8.08
C GLY A 27 -6.54 3.99 8.54
N CYS A 28 -7.01 3.70 9.73
CA CYS A 28 -6.98 2.35 10.28
C CYS A 28 -8.22 2.12 11.15
N PRO A 29 -9.07 1.13 10.82
CA PRO A 29 -10.29 0.88 11.59
C PRO A 29 -10.04 0.23 12.94
N LEU A 30 -8.87 -0.38 13.13
CA LEU A 30 -8.60 -1.16 14.34
C LEU A 30 -8.18 -0.33 15.55
N ARG A 31 -7.47 0.77 15.32
CA ARG A 31 -6.87 1.59 16.40
C ARG A 31 -6.18 0.72 17.43
N CYS A 32 -5.41 -0.24 16.92
CA CYS A 32 -4.77 -1.26 17.74
C CYS A 32 -3.75 -0.66 18.70
N ALA A 33 -3.70 -1.19 19.94
CA ALA A 33 -2.71 -0.74 20.94
C ALA A 33 -1.27 -1.00 20.49
N TYR A 34 -1.07 -1.89 19.55
CA TYR A 34 0.25 -2.21 19.00
C TYR A 34 0.58 -1.41 17.74
N CYS A 35 -0.27 -0.48 17.35
CA CYS A 35 -0.02 0.36 16.18
C CYS A 35 1.10 1.36 16.49
N HIS A 36 2.13 1.39 15.65
CA HIS A 36 3.26 2.30 15.83
C HIS A 36 2.99 3.70 15.29
N ASN A 37 1.92 3.87 14.52
CA ASN A 37 1.59 5.13 13.86
C ASN A 37 0.15 5.54 14.19
N PRO A 38 -0.12 6.03 15.41
CA PRO A 38 -1.50 6.43 15.77
C PRO A 38 -2.05 7.54 14.90
N ASP A 39 -1.19 8.32 14.27
CA ASP A 39 -1.60 9.38 13.33
C ASP A 39 -2.36 8.82 12.12
N THR A 40 -2.19 7.53 11.80
CA THR A 40 -2.90 6.91 10.68
C THR A 40 -4.32 6.50 11.03
N TRP A 41 -4.71 6.61 12.29
CA TRP A 41 -6.03 6.17 12.75
C TRP A 41 -7.17 6.99 12.15
N GLU A 42 -6.94 8.28 11.92
CA GLU A 42 -7.96 9.16 11.37
C GLU A 42 -7.84 9.23 9.85
N PRO A 43 -8.87 8.82 9.12
CA PRO A 43 -8.84 8.88 7.66
C PRO A 43 -8.98 10.33 7.17
N ASN A 44 -8.46 10.58 5.98
CA ASN A 44 -8.70 11.80 5.21
C ASN A 44 -8.15 13.09 5.81
N ILE A 45 -7.18 13.00 6.72
CA ILE A 45 -6.63 14.21 7.36
C ILE A 45 -5.29 14.65 6.77
N ASN A 46 -4.65 13.80 5.97
CA ASN A 46 -3.33 14.10 5.46
C ASN A 46 -3.32 14.28 3.94
N GLU A 47 -2.11 14.32 3.42
CA GLU A 47 -1.85 14.56 2.02
C GLU A 47 -2.55 13.59 1.09
N GLN A 48 -3.08 14.10 0.00
CA GLN A 48 -3.58 13.28 -1.10
C GLN A 48 -2.53 13.24 -2.19
N LYS A 49 -2.27 12.04 -2.73
CA LYS A 49 -1.34 11.86 -3.84
C LYS A 49 -1.96 11.00 -4.94
N GLU A 50 -1.66 11.37 -6.18
CA GLU A 50 -2.01 10.53 -7.32
C GLU A 50 -1.05 9.35 -7.39
N ALA A 51 -1.54 8.23 -7.96
CA ALA A 51 -0.69 7.07 -8.19
C ALA A 51 0.54 7.43 -9.01
N ASP A 52 0.37 8.26 -10.03
CA ASP A 52 1.49 8.69 -10.89
C ASP A 52 2.55 9.46 -10.12
N GLU A 53 2.14 10.32 -9.17
CA GLU A 53 3.09 11.07 -8.35
C GLU A 53 3.97 10.13 -7.52
N ILE A 54 3.36 9.09 -6.95
CA ILE A 54 4.08 8.11 -6.15
C ILE A 54 5.08 7.35 -7.03
N LEU A 55 4.66 6.94 -8.22
CA LEU A 55 5.53 6.18 -9.11
C LEU A 55 6.64 7.04 -9.70
N GLU A 56 6.41 8.31 -9.94
CA GLU A 56 7.46 9.22 -10.38
C GLU A 56 8.51 9.40 -9.28
N ASP A 57 8.07 9.51 -8.03
CA ASP A 57 9.00 9.59 -6.90
C ASP A 57 9.76 8.27 -6.73
N PHE A 58 9.09 7.14 -6.91
CA PHE A 58 9.71 5.82 -6.88
C PHE A 58 10.90 5.75 -7.85
N GLU A 59 10.71 6.26 -9.07
CA GLU A 59 11.75 6.16 -10.10
C GLU A 59 13.05 6.88 -9.69
N LYS A 60 12.96 7.91 -8.87
CA LYS A 60 14.16 8.63 -8.37
C LYS A 60 15.04 7.72 -7.51
N TYR A 61 14.43 6.77 -6.82
CA TYR A 61 15.14 5.89 -5.89
C TYR A 61 15.36 4.48 -6.46
N ARG A 62 14.76 4.18 -7.59
CA ARG A 62 14.79 2.85 -8.19
C ARG A 62 16.18 2.22 -8.26
N PRO A 63 17.25 2.94 -8.66
CA PRO A 63 18.59 2.36 -8.72
C PRO A 63 19.11 1.88 -7.36
N TYR A 64 18.55 2.39 -6.27
CA TYR A 64 18.97 2.05 -4.90
C TYR A 64 18.10 0.98 -4.25
N LEU A 65 17.02 0.57 -4.90
CA LEU A 65 16.05 -0.37 -4.34
C LEU A 65 16.36 -1.80 -4.78
N THR A 66 17.57 -2.26 -4.44
CA THR A 66 18.10 -3.54 -4.88
C THR A 66 17.25 -4.72 -4.40
N GLY A 67 16.79 -5.53 -5.35
CA GLY A 67 15.98 -6.70 -5.03
C GLY A 67 14.62 -6.40 -4.45
N GLY A 68 14.22 -5.13 -4.48
CA GLY A 68 12.99 -4.68 -3.84
C GLY A 68 11.91 -4.25 -4.83
N GLY A 69 11.11 -3.30 -4.39
CA GLY A 69 9.99 -2.77 -5.18
C GLY A 69 9.16 -1.83 -4.35
N LEU A 70 7.86 -1.87 -4.56
CA LEU A 70 6.88 -1.02 -3.89
C LEU A 70 6.09 -1.82 -2.86
N THR A 71 6.00 -1.30 -1.65
CA THR A 71 5.14 -1.86 -0.60
C THR A 71 4.13 -0.81 -0.18
N VAL A 72 2.87 -1.21 -0.02
CA VAL A 72 1.85 -0.36 0.57
C VAL A 72 1.41 -0.98 1.89
N THR A 73 1.51 -0.19 2.94
CA THR A 73 1.17 -0.59 4.31
C THR A 73 0.47 0.59 4.98
N GLY A 74 0.47 0.65 6.25
CA GLY A 74 -0.05 1.87 6.71
C GLY A 74 -0.59 1.90 8.08
N GLY A 75 -1.68 2.53 8.32
CA GLY A 75 -3.10 2.33 8.24
C GLY A 75 -3.54 0.99 7.71
N GLU A 76 -4.71 0.97 7.17
CA GLU A 76 -5.18 -0.22 6.47
C GLU A 76 -5.33 0.11 4.98
N PRO A 77 -4.40 -0.38 4.12
CA PRO A 77 -4.43 -0.04 2.69
C PRO A 77 -5.73 -0.42 1.98
N MET A 78 -6.38 -1.49 2.43
CA MET A 78 -7.61 -1.98 1.81
C MET A 78 -8.79 -1.02 1.97
N LEU A 79 -8.69 -0.01 2.85
CA LEU A 79 -9.68 1.05 2.94
C LEU A 79 -9.69 1.92 1.69
N GLN A 80 -8.62 1.90 0.93
CA GLN A 80 -8.47 2.67 -0.31
C GLN A 80 -8.26 1.73 -1.48
N LEU A 81 -9.13 0.73 -1.59
CA LEU A 81 -8.98 -0.37 -2.55
C LEU A 81 -8.84 0.08 -3.99
N ASP A 82 -9.64 1.05 -4.43
CA ASP A 82 -9.60 1.51 -5.82
C ASP A 82 -8.29 2.23 -6.13
N PHE A 83 -7.82 3.07 -5.22
CA PHE A 83 -6.53 3.74 -5.36
C PHE A 83 -5.38 2.73 -5.38
N LEU A 84 -5.43 1.77 -4.46
CA LEU A 84 -4.41 0.72 -4.35
C LEU A 84 -4.33 -0.11 -5.64
N THR A 85 -5.49 -0.46 -6.20
CA THR A 85 -5.55 -1.21 -7.46
C THR A 85 -4.93 -0.43 -8.60
N GLU A 86 -5.24 0.87 -8.72
CA GLU A 86 -4.66 1.72 -9.76
C GLU A 86 -3.15 1.84 -9.59
N LEU A 87 -2.69 2.05 -8.36
CA LEU A 87 -1.27 2.17 -8.07
C LEU A 87 -0.51 0.90 -8.47
N PHE A 88 -1.02 -0.26 -8.08
CA PHE A 88 -0.37 -1.54 -8.40
C PHE A 88 -0.43 -1.86 -9.88
N MET A 89 -1.54 -1.55 -10.54
CA MET A 89 -1.66 -1.75 -11.99
C MET A 89 -0.57 -0.94 -12.72
N LYS A 90 -0.43 0.33 -12.38
CA LYS A 90 0.56 1.20 -12.99
C LYS A 90 1.99 0.79 -12.62
N ALA A 91 2.19 0.28 -11.41
CA ALA A 91 3.49 -0.24 -11.01
C ALA A 91 3.89 -1.44 -11.86
N LYS A 92 2.96 -2.35 -12.15
CA LYS A 92 3.24 -3.50 -13.00
C LYS A 92 3.58 -3.08 -14.42
N GLU A 93 2.99 -2.02 -14.93
CA GLU A 93 3.33 -1.47 -16.23
C GLU A 93 4.79 -1.00 -16.30
N ARG A 94 5.37 -0.68 -15.15
CA ARG A 94 6.77 -0.23 -15.03
C ARG A 94 7.70 -1.37 -14.57
N ASN A 95 7.20 -2.61 -14.53
CA ASN A 95 7.94 -3.78 -14.05
C ASN A 95 8.43 -3.63 -12.61
N ILE A 96 7.59 -3.08 -11.76
CA ILE A 96 7.88 -2.91 -10.33
C ILE A 96 7.23 -4.06 -9.56
N HIS A 97 8.00 -4.68 -8.66
CA HIS A 97 7.47 -5.69 -7.74
C HIS A 97 6.53 -5.01 -6.75
N THR A 98 5.33 -5.58 -6.54
CA THR A 98 4.32 -5.00 -5.65
C THR A 98 4.09 -5.90 -4.44
N CYS A 99 4.04 -5.28 -3.26
CA CYS A 99 3.79 -5.96 -2.00
C CYS A 99 2.69 -5.23 -1.23
N LEU A 100 1.72 -5.99 -0.74
CA LEU A 100 0.62 -5.45 0.07
C LEU A 100 0.75 -5.99 1.49
N ASP A 101 0.81 -5.09 2.47
CA ASP A 101 0.75 -5.44 3.89
C ASP A 101 -0.62 -5.01 4.42
N THR A 102 -1.44 -5.98 4.80
CA THR A 102 -2.82 -5.73 5.24
C THR A 102 -3.18 -6.61 6.42
N SER A 103 -4.08 -6.11 7.26
CA SER A 103 -4.65 -6.90 8.35
C SER A 103 -5.81 -7.79 7.88
N GLY A 104 -6.35 -7.51 6.71
CA GLY A 104 -7.51 -8.22 6.19
C GLY A 104 -8.83 -7.86 6.87
N ILE A 105 -8.81 -6.88 7.76
CA ILE A 105 -9.98 -6.53 8.59
C ILE A 105 -11.15 -5.98 7.77
N THR A 106 -10.88 -5.40 6.60
CA THR A 106 -11.94 -4.87 5.74
C THR A 106 -12.58 -5.91 4.85
N PHE A 107 -12.07 -7.14 4.87
CA PHE A 107 -12.60 -8.21 4.02
C PHE A 107 -14.07 -8.51 4.33
N LYS A 108 -14.88 -8.63 3.27
CA LYS A 108 -16.31 -8.92 3.35
C LYS A 108 -16.62 -10.06 2.38
N PRO A 109 -17.53 -10.99 2.74
CA PRO A 109 -17.95 -12.06 1.82
C PRO A 109 -19.00 -11.55 0.81
N ASP A 110 -18.83 -10.34 0.31
CA ASP A 110 -19.67 -9.70 -0.67
C ASP A 110 -19.08 -9.95 -2.05
N GLU A 111 -19.91 -10.44 -2.97
CA GLU A 111 -19.48 -10.81 -4.32
C GLU A 111 -18.81 -9.66 -5.06
N GLU A 112 -19.36 -8.47 -4.97
CA GLU A 112 -18.77 -7.29 -5.61
C GLU A 112 -17.42 -6.94 -5.00
N TYR A 113 -17.32 -6.98 -3.68
CA TYR A 113 -16.06 -6.73 -2.98
C TYR A 113 -15.00 -7.75 -3.36
N ILE A 114 -15.38 -9.03 -3.42
CA ILE A 114 -14.47 -10.11 -3.82
C ILE A 114 -13.91 -9.87 -5.22
N LYS A 115 -14.76 -9.43 -6.15
CA LYS A 115 -14.31 -9.11 -7.51
C LYS A 115 -13.29 -7.97 -7.52
N ARG A 116 -13.50 -6.95 -6.69
CA ARG A 116 -12.57 -5.84 -6.59
C ARG A 116 -11.24 -6.27 -5.99
N VAL A 117 -11.28 -7.14 -4.98
CA VAL A 117 -10.06 -7.70 -4.39
C VAL A 117 -9.32 -8.57 -5.39
N ASP A 118 -10.05 -9.42 -6.12
CA ASP A 118 -9.44 -10.27 -7.16
C ASP A 118 -8.73 -9.43 -8.21
N ASN A 119 -9.32 -8.30 -8.59
CA ASN A 119 -8.71 -7.40 -9.55
C ASN A 119 -7.40 -6.81 -9.00
N LEU A 120 -7.38 -6.42 -7.73
CA LEU A 120 -6.17 -5.97 -7.07
C LEU A 120 -5.10 -7.06 -7.06
N LEU A 121 -5.49 -8.29 -6.76
CA LEU A 121 -4.55 -9.41 -6.64
C LEU A 121 -3.84 -9.73 -7.95
N LYS A 122 -4.45 -9.42 -9.09
CA LYS A 122 -3.79 -9.59 -10.39
C LYS A 122 -2.52 -8.77 -10.50
N TYR A 123 -2.43 -7.68 -9.77
CA TYR A 123 -1.30 -6.76 -9.83
C TYR A 123 -0.45 -6.80 -8.56
N THR A 124 -0.71 -7.76 -7.67
CA THR A 124 0.00 -7.90 -6.40
C THR A 124 0.91 -9.13 -6.45
N ASP A 125 2.20 -8.92 -6.26
CA ASP A 125 3.18 -10.01 -6.28
C ASP A 125 3.30 -10.73 -4.94
N LEU A 126 3.14 -10.00 -3.85
CA LEU A 126 3.28 -10.56 -2.50
C LEU A 126 2.28 -9.91 -1.55
N ILE A 127 1.67 -10.73 -0.71
CA ILE A 127 0.78 -10.26 0.34
C ILE A 127 1.37 -10.66 1.69
N MET A 128 1.51 -9.67 2.58
CA MET A 128 1.86 -9.91 3.96
C MET A 128 0.60 -9.68 4.78
N LEU A 129 0.09 -10.74 5.39
CA LEU A 129 -1.11 -10.66 6.21
C LEU A 129 -0.70 -10.49 7.67
N ASP A 130 -0.96 -9.32 8.22
CA ASP A 130 -0.62 -8.98 9.59
C ASP A 130 -1.88 -9.04 10.46
N ILE A 131 -2.04 -10.12 11.17
CA ILE A 131 -3.21 -10.34 12.01
C ILE A 131 -3.01 -9.65 13.36
N LYS A 132 -3.93 -8.76 13.67
CA LYS A 132 -3.85 -7.97 14.90
C LYS A 132 -4.96 -8.34 15.87
#